data_785bdaa908afd33ff56d4a9035682bdf
#
_entry.id   785bdaa908afd33ff56d4a9035682bdf
#
_cell.length_a   1.000
_cell.length_b   1.000
_cell.length_c   1.000
_cell.angle_alpha   90.00
_cell.angle_beta   90.00
_cell.angle_gamma   90.00
#
_symmetry.space_group_name_H-M   'P 1'
#
loop_
_entity.id
_entity.type
_entity.pdbx_description
1 polymer ?
#
loop_
_entity_poly.entity_id
_entity_poly.type
_entity_poly.pdbx_seq_one_letter_code
_entity_poly.pdbx_strand_id
1 'polypeptide(L)'
;MKISHKATVFTRLLLSVLCVSVGKPNHMNKNEIIQYVKDHPSGKVKIALTDIDGILRGKYISTEKFFSVVDSNTGFCDVIFGWDSNDVAYDNVTFTGWHTGYPDAPAKIDLSTFRKIPWENDVPFFLGEMIDKDGQPSCVCPRQLLKKVLADANAEGYLPFFSQEFEWYNFAESPQSVHDKQFKNLTPLTPGMFGYSILRSSLQNPFFNDLFDLLRKFNIPLEGLHTETGPGTYEAAINYAEIIEAADRAVLFKTSVKEIADRHNCIATFMAKINENLPGCGGHVHQSLWDKSGNKNLFYNEKDSMKMSGLMKNYIAGQLYCLPNILPMFAPVINSYKRLVEGAWAPTTLTWGVDNRTVALRVLSATNKSCRLETRVIGSDVNPYLAMAACLASGLYGIKNKLKLKQPASIGNGYKDFSNGTLPKTLDEATQMMKKSTVAKEILGEKFVEHFVQTREWEWRQHLKAVTDWEYKRYFEII
;
A
#
# COMPACT_ATOMS: atom_id res chain seq x y z
N MET A 1 60.62 40.73 -1.90
CA MET A 1 59.32 41.40 -2.00
C MET A 1 58.27 40.46 -1.48
N LYS A 2 57.80 40.70 -0.23
CA LYS A 2 56.89 39.84 0.50
C LYS A 2 55.44 40.19 0.13
N ILE A 3 54.67 39.28 -0.35
CA ILE A 3 53.21 39.42 -0.54
C ILE A 3 52.49 38.67 0.55
N SER A 4 51.78 39.43 1.35
CA SER A 4 51.00 39.02 2.51
C SER A 4 49.72 38.27 2.09
N HIS A 5 49.48 37.11 2.66
CA HIS A 5 48.19 36.43 2.61
C HIS A 5 47.24 37.04 3.64
N LYS A 6 46.20 37.70 3.16
CA LYS A 6 45.00 37.99 3.96
C LYS A 6 44.01 36.85 3.81
N ALA A 7 43.79 36.13 4.92
CA ALA A 7 42.74 35.12 5.05
C ALA A 7 41.38 35.83 5.14
N THR A 8 40.53 35.55 4.17
CA THR A 8 39.13 35.96 4.19
C THR A 8 38.31 34.97 5.04
N VAL A 9 37.78 35.51 6.13
CA VAL A 9 36.88 34.79 7.04
C VAL A 9 35.56 34.59 6.30
N PHE A 10 35.27 33.35 5.87
CA PHE A 10 33.96 32.97 5.39
C PHE A 10 33.03 32.77 6.59
N THR A 11 32.07 33.64 6.70
CA THR A 11 30.96 33.58 7.64
C THR A 11 30.21 32.29 7.41
N ARG A 12 30.18 31.40 8.43
CA ARG A 12 29.31 30.25 8.48
C ARG A 12 27.85 30.74 8.53
N LEU A 13 27.15 30.67 7.42
CA LEU A 13 25.70 30.65 7.42
C LEU A 13 25.27 29.32 8.06
N LEU A 14 24.77 29.42 9.27
CA LEU A 14 23.96 28.38 9.89
C LEU A 14 22.69 28.20 9.04
N LEU A 15 22.70 27.22 8.15
CA LEU A 15 21.47 26.64 7.68
C LEU A 15 20.80 25.94 8.90
N SER A 16 19.90 26.66 9.54
CA SER A 16 18.90 26.09 10.42
C SER A 16 18.06 25.18 9.56
N VAL A 17 18.39 23.89 9.55
CA VAL A 17 17.47 22.85 9.14
C VAL A 17 16.24 23.02 10.04
N LEU A 18 15.20 23.64 9.50
CA LEU A 18 13.88 23.56 10.09
C LEU A 18 13.60 22.06 10.28
N CYS A 19 13.71 21.60 11.53
CA CYS A 19 13.01 20.42 11.96
C CYS A 19 11.54 20.71 11.67
N VAL A 20 11.06 20.24 10.54
CA VAL A 20 9.62 20.01 10.36
C VAL A 20 9.33 18.92 11.40
N SER A 21 8.95 19.35 12.60
CA SER A 21 8.20 18.48 13.50
C SER A 21 7.10 17.92 12.60
N VAL A 22 6.99 16.61 12.52
CA VAL A 22 5.80 15.96 11.98
C VAL A 22 4.67 16.51 12.84
N GLY A 23 4.11 17.63 12.43
CA GLY A 23 3.00 18.26 13.13
C GLY A 23 1.93 17.19 13.20
N LYS A 24 1.51 16.82 14.40
CA LYS A 24 0.27 16.06 14.55
C LYS A 24 -0.70 16.79 13.63
N PRO A 25 -1.33 16.10 12.64
CA PRO A 25 -2.34 16.75 11.83
C PRO A 25 -3.27 17.45 12.80
N ASN A 26 -3.73 18.64 12.47
CA ASN A 26 -4.71 19.39 13.28
C ASN A 26 -5.95 18.49 13.39
N HIS A 27 -5.90 17.54 14.31
CA HIS A 27 -7.03 16.64 14.57
C HIS A 27 -8.08 17.51 15.27
N MET A 28 -9.10 17.86 14.50
CA MET A 28 -10.33 18.35 15.07
C MET A 28 -10.80 17.35 16.12
N ASN A 29 -11.17 17.83 17.29
CA ASN A 29 -11.75 16.97 18.31
C ASN A 29 -13.16 16.52 17.90
N LYS A 30 -13.74 15.53 18.60
CA LYS A 30 -15.06 14.98 18.28
C LYS A 30 -16.13 16.07 18.13
N ASN A 31 -16.15 17.07 19.02
CA ASN A 31 -17.18 18.14 18.99
C ASN A 31 -17.00 19.04 17.75
N GLU A 32 -15.77 19.36 17.39
CA GLU A 32 -15.48 20.16 16.19
C GLU A 32 -15.86 19.41 14.91
N ILE A 33 -15.60 18.09 14.84
CA ILE A 33 -16.03 17.26 13.71
C ILE A 33 -17.55 17.22 13.61
N ILE A 34 -18.24 16.97 14.71
CA ILE A 34 -19.71 16.94 14.79
C ILE A 34 -20.30 18.30 14.35
N GLN A 35 -19.72 19.41 14.84
CA GLN A 35 -20.17 20.75 14.45
C GLN A 35 -19.93 20.99 12.95
N TYR A 36 -18.75 20.60 12.43
CA TYR A 36 -18.46 20.73 11.01
C TYR A 36 -19.48 19.98 10.14
N VAL A 37 -19.78 18.72 10.48
CA VAL A 37 -20.78 17.91 9.76
C VAL A 37 -22.17 18.55 9.82
N LYS A 38 -22.53 19.10 10.99
CA LYS A 38 -23.84 19.78 11.19
C LYS A 38 -24.00 21.04 10.33
N ASP A 39 -22.93 21.84 10.22
CA ASP A 39 -22.93 23.11 9.53
C ASP A 39 -22.65 22.99 8.03
N HIS A 40 -22.22 21.82 7.56
CA HIS A 40 -21.84 21.62 6.17
C HIS A 40 -23.06 21.65 5.24
N PRO A 41 -23.10 22.55 4.21
CA PRO A 41 -24.31 22.85 3.41
C PRO A 41 -24.77 21.66 2.53
N SER A 42 -23.93 20.65 2.31
CA SER A 42 -24.30 19.50 1.47
C SER A 42 -25.36 18.59 2.08
N GLY A 43 -25.60 18.66 3.40
CA GLY A 43 -26.55 17.80 4.11
C GLY A 43 -26.19 16.29 4.05
N LYS A 44 -24.94 15.94 3.73
CA LYS A 44 -24.51 14.56 3.53
C LYS A 44 -23.08 14.31 4.03
N VAL A 45 -22.78 13.03 4.29
CA VAL A 45 -21.47 12.52 4.68
C VAL A 45 -21.13 11.34 3.76
N LYS A 46 -19.90 11.26 3.30
CA LYS A 46 -19.38 10.10 2.55
C LYS A 46 -18.67 9.15 3.53
N ILE A 47 -19.06 7.90 3.54
CA ILE A 47 -18.41 6.85 4.36
C ILE A 47 -17.92 5.71 3.46
N ALA A 48 -16.78 5.14 3.77
CA ALA A 48 -16.24 4.00 3.03
C ALA A 48 -15.57 2.98 3.95
N LEU A 49 -15.66 1.72 3.55
CA LEU A 49 -14.91 0.58 4.09
C LEU A 49 -13.99 0.05 2.99
N THR A 50 -12.96 -0.69 3.36
CA THR A 50 -12.06 -1.31 2.39
C THR A 50 -12.36 -2.79 2.32
N ASP A 51 -12.63 -3.31 1.11
CA ASP A 51 -12.80 -4.74 0.87
C ASP A 51 -11.45 -5.49 0.91
N ILE A 52 -11.48 -6.80 0.64
CA ILE A 52 -10.30 -7.66 0.73
C ILE A 52 -9.23 -7.29 -0.32
N ASP A 53 -9.61 -6.71 -1.45
CA ASP A 53 -8.70 -6.31 -2.53
C ASP A 53 -8.20 -4.86 -2.41
N GLY A 54 -8.62 -4.14 -1.35
CA GLY A 54 -8.21 -2.75 -1.12
C GLY A 54 -9.06 -1.72 -1.86
N ILE A 55 -10.21 -2.13 -2.38
CA ILE A 55 -11.16 -1.23 -3.03
C ILE A 55 -12.01 -0.55 -1.96
N LEU A 56 -12.18 0.77 -2.07
CA LEU A 56 -13.09 1.51 -1.21
C LEU A 56 -14.54 1.25 -1.62
N ARG A 57 -15.31 0.62 -0.73
CA ARG A 57 -16.74 0.38 -0.85
C ARG A 57 -17.47 1.33 0.08
N GLY A 58 -18.35 2.15 -0.44
CA GLY A 58 -18.94 3.20 0.38
C GLY A 58 -20.28 3.73 -0.11
N LYS A 59 -20.81 4.67 0.64
CA LYS A 59 -22.08 5.35 0.33
C LYS A 59 -22.11 6.76 0.90
N TYR A 60 -22.95 7.60 0.34
CA TYR A 60 -23.36 8.83 1.01
C TYR A 60 -24.51 8.50 1.95
N ILE A 61 -24.48 9.12 3.14
CA ILE A 61 -25.60 9.10 4.09
C ILE A 61 -25.99 10.53 4.41
N SER A 62 -27.26 10.78 4.77
CA SER A 62 -27.68 12.10 5.20
C SER A 62 -27.05 12.48 6.54
N THR A 63 -26.96 13.76 6.82
CA THR A 63 -26.47 14.28 8.10
C THR A 63 -27.28 13.74 9.28
N GLU A 64 -28.61 13.62 9.15
CA GLU A 64 -29.45 13.01 10.18
C GLU A 64 -29.11 11.56 10.42
N LYS A 65 -28.89 10.78 9.34
CA LYS A 65 -28.46 9.38 9.47
C LYS A 65 -27.09 9.28 10.14
N PHE A 66 -26.15 10.15 9.76
CA PHE A 66 -24.83 10.19 10.43
C PHE A 66 -24.97 10.39 11.93
N PHE A 67 -25.76 11.37 12.39
CA PHE A 67 -25.96 11.60 13.83
C PHE A 67 -26.66 10.44 14.55
N SER A 68 -27.51 9.68 13.85
CA SER A 68 -28.18 8.53 14.44
C SER A 68 -27.25 7.32 14.65
N VAL A 69 -26.06 7.28 13.98
CA VAL A 69 -25.16 6.11 13.98
C VAL A 69 -23.74 6.41 14.44
N VAL A 70 -23.36 7.67 14.62
CA VAL A 70 -21.97 8.08 14.92
C VAL A 70 -21.46 7.56 16.26
N ASP A 71 -22.34 7.39 17.23
CA ASP A 71 -22.01 6.82 18.56
C ASP A 71 -22.45 5.34 18.71
N SER A 72 -22.92 4.75 17.62
CA SER A 72 -23.35 3.34 17.55
C SER A 72 -22.76 2.68 16.30
N ASN A 73 -23.50 1.84 15.63
CA ASN A 73 -23.07 1.18 14.39
C ASN A 73 -24.09 1.46 13.28
N THR A 74 -23.62 1.46 12.04
CA THR A 74 -24.46 1.44 10.84
C THR A 74 -24.45 0.06 10.21
N GLY A 75 -25.54 -0.35 9.56
CA GLY A 75 -25.57 -1.55 8.73
C GLY A 75 -24.78 -1.33 7.44
N PHE A 76 -23.95 -2.31 7.09
CA PHE A 76 -23.27 -2.39 5.81
C PHE A 76 -23.29 -3.83 5.33
N CYS A 77 -23.77 -4.08 4.11
CA CYS A 77 -23.88 -5.44 3.60
C CYS A 77 -22.50 -6.12 3.61
N ASP A 78 -22.41 -7.31 4.20
CA ASP A 78 -21.17 -8.07 4.32
C ASP A 78 -20.70 -8.67 2.99
N VAL A 79 -21.51 -8.53 1.92
CA VAL A 79 -21.18 -8.91 0.55
C VAL A 79 -19.85 -8.32 0.06
N ILE A 80 -19.41 -7.16 0.61
CA ILE A 80 -18.10 -6.57 0.28
C ILE A 80 -16.92 -7.49 0.59
N PHE A 81 -17.11 -8.52 1.39
CA PHE A 81 -16.16 -9.60 1.64
C PHE A 81 -16.56 -10.92 0.97
N GLY A 82 -17.67 -10.94 0.24
CA GLY A 82 -18.25 -12.09 -0.43
C GLY A 82 -18.22 -12.05 -1.96
N TRP A 83 -17.59 -11.05 -2.57
CA TRP A 83 -17.45 -10.91 -4.02
C TRP A 83 -16.02 -10.50 -4.42
N ASP A 84 -15.70 -10.66 -5.70
CA ASP A 84 -14.41 -10.25 -6.27
C ASP A 84 -14.40 -8.78 -6.75
N SER A 85 -13.30 -8.36 -7.38
CA SER A 85 -13.14 -7.01 -7.90
C SER A 85 -14.11 -6.61 -9.01
N ASN A 86 -14.82 -7.57 -9.61
CA ASN A 86 -15.87 -7.37 -10.62
C ASN A 86 -17.29 -7.60 -10.07
N ASP A 87 -17.44 -7.61 -8.73
CA ASP A 87 -18.69 -7.82 -8.03
C ASP A 87 -19.34 -9.20 -8.30
N VAL A 88 -18.52 -10.20 -8.66
CA VAL A 88 -18.97 -11.60 -8.81
C VAL A 88 -18.85 -12.31 -7.47
N ALA A 89 -19.97 -12.85 -6.98
CA ALA A 89 -20.03 -13.54 -5.70
C ALA A 89 -19.13 -14.79 -5.68
N TYR A 90 -18.32 -14.92 -4.64
CA TYR A 90 -17.53 -16.14 -4.40
C TYR A 90 -18.43 -17.35 -4.13
N ASP A 91 -18.04 -18.51 -4.65
CA ASP A 91 -18.73 -19.78 -4.41
C ASP A 91 -18.04 -20.68 -3.37
N ASN A 92 -16.89 -20.23 -2.84
CA ASN A 92 -16.00 -21.03 -2.03
C ASN A 92 -15.60 -20.40 -0.69
N VAL A 93 -16.12 -19.23 -0.34
CA VAL A 93 -15.85 -18.57 0.95
C VAL A 93 -16.88 -18.97 2.00
N THR A 94 -16.45 -19.06 3.26
CA THR A 94 -17.28 -19.49 4.39
C THR A 94 -17.81 -18.34 5.23
N PHE A 95 -17.17 -17.15 5.15
CA PHE A 95 -17.53 -16.00 5.96
C PHE A 95 -18.91 -15.42 5.60
N THR A 96 -19.16 -15.21 4.30
CA THR A 96 -20.45 -14.72 3.77
C THR A 96 -20.67 -15.27 2.37
N GLY A 97 -21.92 -15.39 1.95
CA GLY A 97 -22.29 -15.99 0.67
C GLY A 97 -23.78 -16.28 0.56
N TRP A 98 -24.20 -17.00 -0.47
CA TRP A 98 -25.59 -17.44 -0.64
C TRP A 98 -26.10 -18.24 0.56
N HIS A 99 -25.23 -18.94 1.25
CA HIS A 99 -25.55 -19.72 2.45
C HIS A 99 -25.86 -18.86 3.68
N THR A 100 -25.42 -17.60 3.73
CA THR A 100 -25.73 -16.66 4.81
C THR A 100 -26.84 -15.67 4.42
N GLY A 101 -27.14 -15.54 3.13
CA GLY A 101 -28.09 -14.57 2.59
C GLY A 101 -27.55 -13.13 2.58
N TYR A 102 -26.24 -12.92 2.69
CA TYR A 102 -25.55 -11.62 2.66
C TYR A 102 -26.17 -10.57 3.59
N PRO A 103 -26.23 -10.79 4.90
CA PRO A 103 -26.86 -9.87 5.82
C PRO A 103 -26.08 -8.57 5.95
N ASP A 104 -26.75 -7.52 6.44
CA ASP A 104 -26.03 -6.36 6.96
C ASP A 104 -25.24 -6.73 8.22
N ALA A 105 -23.94 -6.51 8.17
CA ALA A 105 -23.07 -6.57 9.32
C ALA A 105 -22.91 -5.19 9.96
N PRO A 106 -22.66 -5.10 11.29
CA PRO A 106 -22.38 -3.84 11.93
C PRO A 106 -21.08 -3.22 11.42
N ALA A 107 -21.11 -1.94 11.04
CA ALA A 107 -19.94 -1.16 10.67
C ALA A 107 -19.83 0.06 11.57
N LYS A 108 -18.64 0.32 12.10
CA LYS A 108 -18.32 1.44 12.96
C LYS A 108 -17.62 2.53 12.16
N ILE A 109 -18.12 3.76 12.23
CA ILE A 109 -17.47 4.94 11.66
C ILE A 109 -16.32 5.35 12.58
N ASP A 110 -15.10 5.45 12.05
CA ASP A 110 -13.94 5.91 12.82
C ASP A 110 -13.77 7.43 12.66
N LEU A 111 -14.20 8.20 13.67
CA LEU A 111 -14.13 9.67 13.65
C LEU A 111 -12.68 10.20 13.52
N SER A 112 -11.67 9.43 13.95
CA SER A 112 -10.27 9.85 13.79
C SER A 112 -9.82 9.94 12.34
N THR A 113 -10.58 9.33 11.42
CA THR A 113 -10.30 9.34 9.99
C THR A 113 -10.93 10.50 9.24
N PHE A 114 -11.58 11.43 9.96
CA PHE A 114 -12.25 12.60 9.37
C PHE A 114 -11.35 13.31 8.36
N ARG A 115 -11.90 13.54 7.16
CA ARG A 115 -11.31 14.33 6.08
C ARG A 115 -12.37 15.16 5.38
N LYS A 116 -11.93 16.23 4.72
CA LYS A 116 -12.74 17.07 3.83
C LYS A 116 -12.30 16.74 2.41
N ILE A 117 -13.24 16.38 1.52
CA ILE A 117 -12.89 16.04 0.13
C ILE A 117 -12.78 17.33 -0.69
N PRO A 118 -11.55 17.79 -1.04
CA PRO A 118 -11.36 19.13 -1.63
C PRO A 118 -12.01 19.29 -3.00
N TRP A 119 -12.11 18.22 -3.76
CA TRP A 119 -12.72 18.20 -5.11
C TRP A 119 -14.22 17.91 -5.10
N GLU A 120 -14.81 17.72 -3.91
CA GLU A 120 -16.25 17.59 -3.70
C GLU A 120 -16.81 18.69 -2.77
N ASN A 121 -16.27 19.92 -2.86
CA ASN A 121 -16.66 21.05 -2.02
C ASN A 121 -16.55 20.76 -0.51
N ASP A 122 -15.46 20.12 -0.11
CA ASP A 122 -15.14 19.80 1.29
C ASP A 122 -16.18 18.90 2.00
N VAL A 123 -16.92 18.06 1.26
CA VAL A 123 -17.84 17.07 1.83
C VAL A 123 -17.12 16.25 2.91
N PRO A 124 -17.73 16.09 4.12
CA PRO A 124 -17.18 15.27 5.18
C PRO A 124 -17.04 13.82 4.73
N PHE A 125 -15.85 13.23 4.98
CA PHE A 125 -15.51 11.85 4.67
C PHE A 125 -15.00 11.13 5.90
N PHE A 126 -15.38 9.84 6.03
CA PHE A 126 -14.87 8.95 7.08
C PHE A 126 -14.60 7.55 6.51
N LEU A 127 -13.58 6.91 7.07
CA LEU A 127 -13.42 5.47 6.95
C LEU A 127 -14.21 4.78 8.07
N GLY A 128 -14.73 3.62 7.73
CA GLY A 128 -15.36 2.70 8.66
C GLY A 128 -14.65 1.36 8.69
N GLU A 129 -15.03 0.55 9.63
CA GLU A 129 -14.53 -0.81 9.81
C GLU A 129 -15.64 -1.76 10.21
N MET A 130 -15.59 -2.99 9.68
CA MET A 130 -16.57 -4.01 10.02
C MET A 130 -16.28 -4.58 11.41
N ILE A 131 -17.32 -4.78 12.18
CA ILE A 131 -17.29 -5.51 13.45
C ILE A 131 -18.27 -6.69 13.35
N ASP A 132 -18.12 -7.67 14.23
CA ASP A 132 -19.08 -8.75 14.35
C ASP A 132 -20.32 -8.36 15.19
N LYS A 133 -21.26 -9.28 15.31
CA LYS A 133 -22.51 -9.05 16.07
C LYS A 133 -22.28 -8.81 17.56
N ASP A 134 -21.16 -9.29 18.10
CA ASP A 134 -20.76 -9.14 19.49
C ASP A 134 -19.93 -7.87 19.73
N GLY A 135 -19.78 -7.05 18.70
CA GLY A 135 -19.00 -5.80 18.71
C GLY A 135 -17.48 -6.00 18.65
N GLN A 136 -17.03 -7.25 18.35
CA GLN A 136 -15.61 -7.55 18.19
C GLN A 136 -15.13 -7.22 16.78
N PRO A 137 -13.81 -6.99 16.58
CA PRO A 137 -13.24 -6.80 15.26
C PRO A 137 -13.57 -7.95 14.31
N SER A 138 -14.11 -7.65 13.12
CA SER A 138 -14.34 -8.67 12.10
C SER A 138 -13.01 -9.30 11.66
N CYS A 139 -12.95 -10.62 11.65
CA CYS A 139 -11.75 -11.37 11.32
C CYS A 139 -11.29 -11.22 9.86
N VAL A 140 -12.16 -10.74 8.96
CA VAL A 140 -11.85 -10.55 7.53
C VAL A 140 -11.63 -9.10 7.13
N CYS A 141 -11.90 -8.14 8.04
CA CYS A 141 -11.72 -6.72 7.74
C CYS A 141 -10.23 -6.35 7.71
N PRO A 142 -9.70 -5.86 6.56
CA PRO A 142 -8.28 -5.54 6.41
C PRO A 142 -7.76 -4.51 7.42
N ARG A 143 -8.54 -3.44 7.68
CA ARG A 143 -8.18 -2.41 8.64
C ARG A 143 -8.13 -2.94 10.07
N GLN A 144 -9.04 -3.85 10.43
CA GLN A 144 -9.04 -4.51 11.74
C GLN A 144 -7.86 -5.48 11.92
N LEU A 145 -7.47 -6.20 10.85
CA LEU A 145 -6.25 -7.01 10.88
C LEU A 145 -5.02 -6.16 11.19
N LEU A 146 -4.87 -5.01 10.52
CA LEU A 146 -3.74 -4.12 10.78
C LEU A 146 -3.76 -3.57 12.22
N LYS A 147 -4.93 -3.20 12.75
CA LYS A 147 -5.10 -2.76 14.14
C LYS A 147 -4.69 -3.85 15.14
N LYS A 148 -5.04 -5.12 14.86
CA LYS A 148 -4.61 -6.27 15.68
C LYS A 148 -3.08 -6.39 15.71
N VAL A 149 -2.42 -6.35 14.53
CA VAL A 149 -0.96 -6.45 14.44
C VAL A 149 -0.27 -5.25 15.10
N LEU A 150 -0.86 -4.05 15.01
CA LEU A 150 -0.38 -2.87 15.74
C LEU A 150 -0.48 -3.05 17.24
N ALA A 151 -1.58 -3.65 17.73
CA ALA A 151 -1.73 -3.93 19.17
C ALA A 151 -0.62 -4.86 19.69
N ASP A 152 -0.25 -5.88 18.91
CA ASP A 152 0.87 -6.78 19.20
C ASP A 152 2.21 -6.01 19.26
N ALA A 153 2.46 -5.11 18.31
CA ALA A 153 3.65 -4.25 18.33
C ALA A 153 3.70 -3.33 19.55
N ASN A 154 2.57 -2.70 19.90
CA ASN A 154 2.45 -1.81 21.04
C ASN A 154 2.66 -2.55 22.39
N ALA A 155 2.19 -3.79 22.50
CA ALA A 155 2.40 -4.64 23.68
C ALA A 155 3.89 -4.92 23.90
N GLU A 156 4.66 -5.13 22.82
CA GLU A 156 6.12 -5.30 22.86
C GLU A 156 6.89 -3.97 23.03
N GLY A 157 6.21 -2.84 23.07
CA GLY A 157 6.82 -1.53 23.29
C GLY A 157 7.29 -0.82 22.04
N TYR A 158 6.83 -1.20 20.88
CA TYR A 158 7.20 -0.60 19.59
C TYR A 158 6.11 0.33 19.07
N LEU A 159 6.54 1.46 18.49
CA LEU A 159 5.71 2.37 17.72
C LEU A 159 6.13 2.26 16.23
N PRO A 160 5.31 1.64 15.37
CA PRO A 160 5.63 1.47 13.95
C PRO A 160 5.32 2.73 13.16
N PHE A 161 6.30 3.26 12.40
CA PHE A 161 6.12 4.27 11.38
C PHE A 161 6.32 3.68 10.00
N PHE A 162 5.34 3.90 9.13
CA PHE A 162 5.28 3.33 7.79
C PHE A 162 5.01 4.39 6.74
N SER A 163 5.35 4.08 5.50
CA SER A 163 5.00 4.83 4.31
C SER A 163 4.84 3.85 3.15
N GLN A 164 4.08 4.24 2.15
CA GLN A 164 4.01 3.52 0.90
C GLN A 164 4.28 4.47 -0.25
N GLU A 165 5.06 4.02 -1.22
CA GLU A 165 5.22 4.67 -2.51
C GLU A 165 4.49 3.84 -3.56
N PHE A 166 3.88 4.52 -4.54
CA PHE A 166 3.13 3.89 -5.60
C PHE A 166 3.61 4.37 -6.96
N GLU A 167 3.80 3.44 -7.87
CA GLU A 167 3.91 3.65 -9.29
C GLU A 167 2.54 3.37 -9.95
N TRP A 168 2.18 4.14 -10.98
CA TRP A 168 0.95 3.92 -11.73
C TRP A 168 1.06 4.46 -13.15
N TYR A 169 0.22 3.94 -14.05
CA TYR A 169 0.10 4.42 -15.41
C TYR A 169 -1.08 5.38 -15.58
N ASN A 170 -0.90 6.41 -16.40
CA ASN A 170 -1.93 7.35 -16.80
C ASN A 170 -2.17 7.29 -18.32
N PHE A 171 -3.44 7.26 -18.71
CA PHE A 171 -3.87 7.22 -20.09
C PHE A 171 -4.76 8.42 -20.42
N ALA A 172 -4.55 9.05 -21.58
CA ALA A 172 -5.43 10.09 -22.14
C ALA A 172 -6.71 9.42 -22.69
N GLU A 173 -7.50 8.84 -21.80
CA GLU A 173 -8.69 8.05 -22.08
C GLU A 173 -9.79 8.39 -21.06
N SER A 174 -11.02 8.03 -21.38
CA SER A 174 -12.16 7.99 -20.43
C SER A 174 -12.56 6.54 -20.15
N PRO A 175 -13.35 6.26 -19.09
CA PRO A 175 -13.89 4.93 -18.85
C PRO A 175 -14.63 4.38 -20.07
N GLN A 176 -15.38 5.22 -20.78
CA GLN A 176 -16.09 4.83 -21.98
C GLN A 176 -15.14 4.47 -23.14
N SER A 177 -14.12 5.31 -23.40
CA SER A 177 -13.18 5.04 -24.50
C SER A 177 -12.35 3.77 -24.25
N VAL A 178 -11.99 3.48 -23.00
CA VAL A 178 -11.30 2.24 -22.63
C VAL A 178 -12.18 1.02 -22.89
N HIS A 179 -13.46 1.10 -22.52
CA HIS A 179 -14.44 0.05 -22.76
C HIS A 179 -14.65 -0.18 -24.27
N ASP A 180 -14.85 0.88 -25.06
CA ASP A 180 -15.05 0.82 -26.52
C ASP A 180 -13.84 0.23 -27.24
N LYS A 181 -12.62 0.53 -26.75
CA LYS A 181 -11.36 -0.05 -27.22
C LYS A 181 -11.09 -1.46 -26.70
N GLN A 182 -11.97 -2.03 -25.87
CA GLN A 182 -11.78 -3.35 -25.24
C GLN A 182 -10.41 -3.48 -24.55
N PHE A 183 -10.01 -2.41 -23.85
CA PHE A 183 -8.72 -2.31 -23.15
C PHE A 183 -7.47 -2.47 -24.04
N LYS A 184 -7.59 -2.24 -25.36
CA LYS A 184 -6.50 -2.36 -26.32
C LYS A 184 -6.15 -0.99 -26.93
N ASN A 185 -4.89 -0.82 -27.32
CA ASN A 185 -4.41 0.39 -27.99
C ASN A 185 -4.75 1.69 -27.23
N LEU A 186 -4.65 1.65 -25.92
CA LEU A 186 -4.88 2.82 -25.08
C LEU A 186 -3.78 3.86 -25.31
N THR A 187 -4.16 5.13 -25.32
CA THR A 187 -3.25 6.25 -25.53
C THR A 187 -2.62 6.65 -24.21
N PRO A 188 -1.29 6.46 -23.99
CA PRO A 188 -0.65 6.92 -22.77
C PRO A 188 -0.72 8.45 -22.64
N LEU A 189 -0.79 8.97 -21.42
CA LEU A 189 -0.82 10.41 -21.15
C LEU A 189 0.41 11.12 -21.75
N THR A 190 1.57 10.48 -21.69
CA THR A 190 2.79 10.94 -22.36
C THR A 190 3.50 9.75 -23.03
N PRO A 191 4.04 9.90 -24.25
CA PRO A 191 4.77 8.83 -24.91
C PRO A 191 6.20 8.67 -24.38
N GLY A 192 6.78 7.49 -24.53
CA GLY A 192 8.20 7.21 -24.31
C GLY A 192 8.55 6.86 -22.86
N MET A 193 9.83 6.50 -22.65
CA MET A 193 10.38 5.93 -21.40
C MET A 193 11.20 7.00 -20.68
N PHE A 194 10.55 8.01 -20.09
CA PHE A 194 11.21 9.20 -19.55
C PHE A 194 11.05 9.30 -18.01
N GLY A 195 11.70 8.41 -17.27
CA GLY A 195 11.81 8.51 -15.82
C GLY A 195 12.53 9.79 -15.36
N TYR A 196 12.07 10.39 -14.27
CA TYR A 196 12.61 11.62 -13.67
C TYR A 196 12.68 12.83 -14.62
N SER A 197 11.81 12.90 -15.63
CA SER A 197 11.81 13.97 -16.63
C SER A 197 11.14 15.24 -16.10
N ILE A 198 11.95 16.23 -15.76
CA ILE A 198 11.45 17.58 -15.40
C ILE A 198 10.60 18.18 -16.53
N LEU A 199 11.02 18.01 -17.80
CA LEU A 199 10.24 18.51 -18.93
C LEU A 199 8.84 17.89 -18.96
N ARG A 200 8.72 16.56 -18.77
CA ARG A 200 7.42 15.87 -18.83
C ARG A 200 6.51 16.27 -17.68
N SER A 201 7.03 16.39 -16.45
CA SER A 201 6.25 16.89 -15.32
C SER A 201 5.83 18.34 -15.51
N SER A 202 6.69 19.19 -16.09
CA SER A 202 6.34 20.60 -16.39
C SER A 202 5.26 20.73 -17.45
N LEU A 203 5.28 19.90 -18.50
CA LEU A 203 4.23 19.88 -19.53
C LEU A 203 2.88 19.39 -18.99
N GLN A 204 2.86 18.60 -17.93
CA GLN A 204 1.67 18.11 -17.23
C GLN A 204 1.44 18.85 -15.90
N ASN A 205 1.97 20.08 -15.78
CA ASN A 205 1.94 20.87 -14.56
C ASN A 205 0.55 20.98 -13.90
N PRO A 206 -0.57 21.20 -14.60
CA PRO A 206 -1.88 21.26 -13.94
C PRO A 206 -2.22 19.98 -13.17
N PHE A 207 -1.97 18.81 -13.76
CA PHE A 207 -2.23 17.52 -13.11
C PHE A 207 -1.26 17.27 -11.94
N PHE A 208 0.05 17.57 -12.11
CA PHE A 208 1.04 17.46 -11.04
C PHE A 208 0.70 18.34 -9.84
N ASN A 209 0.28 19.58 -10.07
CA ASN A 209 -0.09 20.52 -9.02
C ASN A 209 -1.34 20.02 -8.27
N ASP A 210 -2.36 19.59 -8.99
CA ASP A 210 -3.58 19.08 -8.38
C ASP A 210 -3.31 17.81 -7.55
N LEU A 211 -2.46 16.90 -8.01
CA LEU A 211 -2.03 15.75 -7.21
C LEU A 211 -1.36 16.20 -5.90
N PHE A 212 -0.43 17.14 -5.94
CA PHE A 212 0.22 17.63 -4.72
C PHE A 212 -0.74 18.38 -3.79
N ASP A 213 -1.51 19.30 -4.33
CA ASP A 213 -2.28 20.27 -3.53
C ASP A 213 -3.58 19.66 -3.00
N LEU A 214 -4.31 18.91 -3.83
CA LEU A 214 -5.57 18.29 -3.41
C LEU A 214 -5.32 17.12 -2.45
N LEU A 215 -4.30 16.28 -2.71
CA LEU A 215 -3.95 15.20 -1.79
C LEU A 215 -3.50 15.76 -0.44
N ARG A 216 -2.68 16.82 -0.42
CA ARG A 216 -2.28 17.48 0.83
C ARG A 216 -3.50 18.01 1.60
N LYS A 217 -4.47 18.65 0.93
CA LYS A 217 -5.72 19.13 1.54
C LYS A 217 -6.59 17.98 2.05
N PHE A 218 -6.52 16.81 1.40
CA PHE A 218 -7.21 15.59 1.83
C PHE A 218 -6.44 14.81 2.92
N ASN A 219 -5.40 15.40 3.51
CA ASN A 219 -4.51 14.79 4.50
C ASN A 219 -3.70 13.58 3.97
N ILE A 220 -3.33 13.62 2.70
CA ILE A 220 -2.40 12.66 2.06
C ILE A 220 -1.19 13.43 1.53
N PRO A 221 -0.32 13.96 2.41
CA PRO A 221 0.84 14.73 1.96
C PRO A 221 1.84 13.82 1.24
N LEU A 222 2.36 14.29 0.11
CA LEU A 222 3.40 13.62 -0.64
C LEU A 222 4.78 14.15 -0.22
N GLU A 223 5.76 13.27 -0.11
CA GLU A 223 7.18 13.59 0.02
C GLU A 223 7.80 13.87 -1.36
N GLY A 224 7.38 13.12 -2.37
CA GLY A 224 7.87 13.26 -3.74
C GLY A 224 6.83 12.81 -4.77
N LEU A 225 6.91 13.38 -5.96
CA LEU A 225 6.14 13.00 -7.14
C LEU A 225 7.00 13.23 -8.38
N HIS A 226 7.14 12.24 -9.23
CA HIS A 226 7.90 12.35 -10.47
C HIS A 226 7.34 11.42 -11.58
N THR A 227 7.80 11.65 -12.82
CA THR A 227 7.59 10.69 -13.89
C THR A 227 8.49 9.49 -13.67
N GLU A 228 7.96 8.27 -13.85
CA GLU A 228 8.72 7.02 -13.78
C GLU A 228 8.93 6.43 -15.18
N THR A 229 9.79 5.40 -15.25
CA THR A 229 10.10 4.74 -16.51
C THR A 229 8.85 4.04 -17.06
N GLY A 230 8.36 4.53 -18.18
CA GLY A 230 7.16 4.03 -18.84
C GLY A 230 6.32 5.15 -19.44
N PRO A 231 5.56 4.88 -20.52
CA PRO A 231 4.71 5.89 -21.15
C PRO A 231 3.55 6.28 -20.21
N GLY A 232 3.55 7.55 -19.78
CA GLY A 232 2.54 8.06 -18.83
C GLY A 232 2.67 7.54 -17.40
N THR A 233 3.83 7.00 -17.02
CA THR A 233 4.06 6.43 -15.70
C THR A 233 4.51 7.49 -14.71
N TYR A 234 3.89 7.50 -13.52
CA TYR A 234 4.24 8.37 -12.39
C TYR A 234 4.53 7.53 -11.16
N GLU A 235 5.32 8.11 -10.26
CA GLU A 235 5.59 7.58 -8.93
C GLU A 235 5.40 8.67 -7.88
N ALA A 236 4.76 8.31 -6.78
CA ALA A 236 4.62 9.18 -5.62
C ALA A 236 4.99 8.47 -4.32
N ALA A 237 5.81 9.12 -3.51
CA ALA A 237 6.09 8.73 -2.13
C ALA A 237 5.16 9.49 -1.19
N ILE A 238 4.34 8.77 -0.42
CA ILE A 238 3.46 9.35 0.60
C ILE A 238 4.29 9.61 1.86
N ASN A 239 4.13 10.77 2.53
CA ASN A 239 4.82 11.04 3.78
C ASN A 239 4.48 9.97 4.83
N TYR A 240 5.52 9.48 5.53
CA TYR A 240 5.37 8.48 6.58
C TYR A 240 4.48 8.97 7.74
N ALA A 241 3.83 8.02 8.39
CA ALA A 241 2.99 8.24 9.56
C ALA A 241 2.99 7.00 10.47
N GLU A 242 2.34 7.07 11.63
CA GLU A 242 1.97 5.88 12.37
C GLU A 242 1.18 4.94 11.46
N ILE A 243 1.38 3.63 11.61
CA ILE A 243 1.01 2.63 10.60
C ILE A 243 -0.46 2.66 10.16
N ILE A 244 -1.42 2.94 11.06
CA ILE A 244 -2.85 3.00 10.68
C ILE A 244 -3.10 4.20 9.77
N GLU A 245 -2.61 5.38 10.14
CA GLU A 245 -2.71 6.58 9.29
C GLU A 245 -1.95 6.40 7.97
N ALA A 246 -0.80 5.74 7.97
CA ALA A 246 -0.06 5.44 6.75
C ALA A 246 -0.87 4.55 5.79
N ALA A 247 -1.55 3.52 6.31
CA ALA A 247 -2.40 2.64 5.52
C ALA A 247 -3.70 3.35 5.07
N ASP A 248 -4.32 4.16 5.93
CA ASP A 248 -5.46 5.01 5.58
C ASP A 248 -5.10 5.96 4.43
N ARG A 249 -3.95 6.64 4.50
CA ARG A 249 -3.43 7.48 3.40
C ARG A 249 -3.22 6.69 2.12
N ALA A 250 -2.63 5.52 2.20
CA ALA A 250 -2.29 4.71 1.05
C ALA A 250 -3.52 4.18 0.31
N VAL A 251 -4.56 3.73 1.01
CA VAL A 251 -5.80 3.27 0.37
C VAL A 251 -6.58 4.43 -0.24
N LEU A 252 -6.64 5.56 0.46
CA LEU A 252 -7.28 6.78 -0.04
C LEU A 252 -6.52 7.37 -1.24
N PHE A 253 -5.19 7.33 -1.24
CA PHE A 253 -4.35 7.79 -2.34
C PHE A 253 -4.75 7.14 -3.67
N LYS A 254 -4.90 5.81 -3.72
CA LYS A 254 -5.24 5.09 -4.96
C LYS A 254 -6.56 5.57 -5.57
N THR A 255 -7.58 5.76 -4.75
CA THR A 255 -8.89 6.27 -5.21
C THR A 255 -8.80 7.74 -5.58
N SER A 256 -8.18 8.57 -4.75
CA SER A 256 -8.04 10.02 -4.99
C SER A 256 -7.27 10.32 -6.28
N VAL A 257 -6.18 9.59 -6.56
CA VAL A 257 -5.44 9.74 -7.83
C VAL A 257 -6.34 9.48 -9.03
N LYS A 258 -7.21 8.46 -8.98
CA LYS A 258 -8.17 8.16 -10.06
C LYS A 258 -9.21 9.26 -10.22
N GLU A 259 -9.75 9.77 -9.10
CA GLU A 259 -10.74 10.86 -9.10
C GLU A 259 -10.12 12.18 -9.62
N ILE A 260 -8.87 12.48 -9.23
CA ILE A 260 -8.14 13.66 -9.73
C ILE A 260 -7.78 13.48 -11.21
N ALA A 261 -7.34 12.28 -11.65
CA ALA A 261 -7.03 11.99 -13.03
C ALA A 261 -8.23 12.21 -13.96
N ASP A 262 -9.43 11.77 -13.56
CA ASP A 262 -10.68 11.99 -14.31
C ASP A 262 -10.94 13.47 -14.55
N ARG A 263 -10.66 14.35 -13.58
CA ARG A 263 -10.77 15.82 -13.73
C ARG A 263 -9.82 16.40 -14.78
N HIS A 264 -8.75 15.68 -15.10
CA HIS A 264 -7.77 16.00 -16.16
C HIS A 264 -7.98 15.19 -17.44
N ASN A 265 -9.17 14.60 -17.65
CA ASN A 265 -9.50 13.77 -18.80
C ASN A 265 -8.51 12.62 -19.02
N CYS A 266 -8.05 12.01 -17.94
CA CYS A 266 -7.22 10.83 -18.04
C CYS A 266 -7.63 9.75 -17.02
N ILE A 267 -7.22 8.51 -17.30
CA ILE A 267 -7.43 7.37 -16.40
C ILE A 267 -6.09 6.98 -15.78
N ALA A 268 -6.09 6.81 -14.46
CA ALA A 268 -4.99 6.23 -13.69
C ALA A 268 -5.27 4.76 -13.37
N THR A 269 -4.27 3.88 -13.59
CA THR A 269 -4.35 2.46 -13.22
C THR A 269 -3.16 2.02 -12.38
N PHE A 270 -3.45 1.29 -11.31
CA PHE A 270 -2.49 0.69 -10.40
C PHE A 270 -2.27 -0.81 -10.67
N MET A 271 -2.57 -1.29 -11.88
CA MET A 271 -2.22 -2.65 -12.27
C MET A 271 -0.72 -2.88 -12.14
N ALA A 272 -0.32 -4.03 -11.60
CA ALA A 272 1.10 -4.36 -11.42
C ALA A 272 1.86 -4.45 -12.76
N LYS A 273 1.18 -4.84 -13.84
CA LYS A 273 1.76 -4.98 -15.18
C LYS A 273 0.70 -4.74 -16.25
N ILE A 274 0.87 -3.71 -17.07
CA ILE A 274 -0.09 -3.37 -18.14
C ILE A 274 0.28 -3.94 -19.49
N ASN A 275 1.57 -4.24 -19.72
CA ASN A 275 2.09 -4.76 -20.98
C ASN A 275 3.38 -5.56 -20.73
N GLU A 276 3.60 -6.64 -21.47
CA GLU A 276 4.77 -7.52 -21.32
C GLU A 276 6.12 -6.80 -21.53
N ASN A 277 6.15 -5.79 -22.41
CA ASN A 277 7.35 -5.05 -22.79
C ASN A 277 7.55 -3.74 -22.01
N LEU A 278 6.63 -3.37 -21.13
CA LEU A 278 6.73 -2.15 -20.31
C LEU A 278 7.09 -2.49 -18.86
N PRO A 279 7.69 -1.58 -18.09
CA PRO A 279 7.89 -1.77 -16.66
C PRO A 279 6.60 -2.08 -15.92
N GLY A 280 6.71 -2.79 -14.79
CA GLY A 280 5.60 -2.98 -13.87
C GLY A 280 5.50 -1.82 -12.89
N CYS A 281 4.41 -1.79 -12.09
CA CYS A 281 4.18 -0.79 -11.06
C CYS A 281 4.45 -1.36 -9.68
N GLY A 282 5.42 -0.79 -8.96
CA GLY A 282 5.71 -1.08 -7.56
C GLY A 282 4.77 -0.34 -6.60
N GLY A 283 4.63 -0.90 -5.41
CA GLY A 283 3.90 -0.30 -4.29
C GLY A 283 4.69 -0.49 -2.99
N HIS A 284 5.97 -0.07 -3.01
CA HIS A 284 6.94 -0.41 -1.98
C HIS A 284 6.54 0.13 -0.61
N VAL A 285 6.67 -0.69 0.43
CA VAL A 285 6.39 -0.28 1.80
C VAL A 285 7.68 0.00 2.55
N HIS A 286 7.83 1.23 3.01
CA HIS A 286 8.90 1.67 3.91
C HIS A 286 8.43 1.55 5.37
N GLN A 287 9.32 1.08 6.25
CA GLN A 287 8.96 0.75 7.61
C GLN A 287 10.11 0.95 8.59
N SER A 288 9.78 1.42 9.77
CA SER A 288 10.70 1.55 10.90
C SER A 288 9.96 1.34 12.22
N LEU A 289 10.67 0.83 13.24
CA LEU A 289 10.15 0.72 14.61
C LEU A 289 10.84 1.74 15.50
N TRP A 290 10.05 2.42 16.31
CA TRP A 290 10.50 3.41 17.25
C TRP A 290 10.14 3.01 18.67
N ASP A 291 10.77 3.62 19.67
CA ASP A 291 10.36 3.48 21.06
C ASP A 291 8.97 4.09 21.29
N LYS A 292 8.33 3.76 22.42
CA LYS A 292 6.98 4.24 22.76
C LYS A 292 6.83 5.77 22.72
N SER A 293 7.92 6.51 22.91
CA SER A 293 7.91 7.97 22.87
C SER A 293 8.00 8.55 21.47
N GLY A 294 8.31 7.72 20.46
CA GLY A 294 8.55 8.15 19.08
C GLY A 294 9.84 8.95 18.86
N ASN A 295 10.75 8.92 19.83
CA ASN A 295 11.98 9.73 19.80
C ASN A 295 13.20 8.95 19.30
N LYS A 296 13.23 7.63 19.50
CA LYS A 296 14.36 6.78 19.15
C LYS A 296 13.97 5.74 18.11
N ASN A 297 14.62 5.80 16.94
CA ASN A 297 14.52 4.75 15.95
C ASN A 297 15.28 3.51 16.41
N LEU A 298 14.57 2.40 16.60
CA LEU A 298 15.11 1.15 17.13
C LEU A 298 15.84 0.32 16.05
N PHE A 299 15.72 0.68 14.78
CA PHE A 299 16.43 0.02 13.68
C PHE A 299 17.89 0.48 13.57
N TYR A 300 18.21 1.70 14.03
CA TYR A 300 19.53 2.28 13.88
C TYR A 300 20.51 1.88 14.99
N ASN A 301 21.76 1.59 14.60
CA ASN A 301 22.89 1.44 15.52
C ASN A 301 24.16 2.01 14.89
N GLU A 302 24.62 3.13 15.38
CA GLU A 302 25.81 3.83 14.87
C GLU A 302 27.09 2.98 14.89
N LYS A 303 27.22 2.05 15.86
CA LYS A 303 28.41 1.22 16.06
C LYS A 303 28.47 0.02 15.13
N ASP A 304 27.37 -0.34 14.47
CA ASP A 304 27.33 -1.46 13.51
C ASP A 304 27.87 -1.01 12.14
N SER A 305 28.61 -1.86 11.45
CA SER A 305 29.21 -1.54 10.14
C SER A 305 28.20 -1.13 9.08
N MET A 306 26.98 -1.70 9.14
CA MET A 306 25.85 -1.38 8.26
C MET A 306 24.84 -0.44 8.93
N LYS A 307 25.17 0.15 10.09
CA LYS A 307 24.31 1.02 10.90
C LYS A 307 22.99 0.39 11.34
N MET A 308 22.92 -0.94 11.38
CA MET A 308 21.74 -1.73 11.74
C MET A 308 21.78 -2.20 13.18
N SER A 309 20.68 -2.07 13.91
CA SER A 309 20.56 -2.69 15.24
C SER A 309 20.34 -4.20 15.17
N GLY A 310 20.56 -4.90 16.27
CA GLY A 310 20.22 -6.33 16.37
C GLY A 310 18.72 -6.57 16.16
N LEU A 311 17.88 -5.64 16.62
CA LEU A 311 16.43 -5.67 16.43
C LEU A 311 16.06 -5.61 14.93
N MET A 312 16.68 -4.70 14.16
CA MET A 312 16.47 -4.62 12.71
C MET A 312 16.90 -5.92 12.01
N LYS A 313 18.04 -6.51 12.40
CA LYS A 313 18.50 -7.78 11.84
C LYS A 313 17.51 -8.93 12.11
N ASN A 314 16.93 -9.00 13.31
CA ASN A 314 15.88 -9.98 13.61
C ASN A 314 14.61 -9.72 12.79
N TYR A 315 14.22 -8.45 12.63
CA TYR A 315 13.06 -8.03 11.84
C TYR A 315 13.19 -8.46 10.36
N ILE A 316 14.33 -8.20 9.73
CA ILE A 316 14.64 -8.62 8.36
C ILE A 316 14.62 -10.15 8.25
N ALA A 317 15.24 -10.87 9.20
CA ALA A 317 15.23 -12.33 9.22
C ALA A 317 13.80 -12.90 9.29
N GLY A 318 12.91 -12.24 10.06
CA GLY A 318 11.49 -12.60 10.13
C GLY A 318 10.77 -12.39 8.82
N GLN A 319 10.97 -11.26 8.16
CA GLN A 319 10.37 -11.01 6.85
C GLN A 319 10.86 -12.00 5.80
N LEU A 320 12.15 -12.27 5.70
CA LEU A 320 12.69 -13.27 4.77
C LEU A 320 12.11 -14.67 5.03
N TYR A 321 11.97 -15.06 6.29
CA TYR A 321 11.41 -16.36 6.67
C TYR A 321 9.93 -16.49 6.30
N CYS A 322 9.14 -15.45 6.55
CA CYS A 322 7.71 -15.47 6.31
C CYS A 322 7.33 -15.21 4.84
N LEU A 323 8.14 -14.45 4.10
CA LEU A 323 7.82 -13.92 2.78
C LEU A 323 7.24 -14.95 1.79
N PRO A 324 7.81 -16.18 1.61
CA PRO A 324 7.22 -17.17 0.70
C PRO A 324 5.82 -17.61 1.13
N ASN A 325 5.56 -17.61 2.44
CA ASN A 325 4.33 -18.09 3.06
C ASN A 325 3.21 -17.03 3.12
N ILE A 326 3.54 -15.77 2.85
CA ILE A 326 2.58 -14.64 2.88
C ILE A 326 2.63 -13.82 1.59
N LEU A 327 3.29 -14.33 0.54
CA LEU A 327 3.47 -13.61 -0.72
C LEU A 327 2.15 -13.10 -1.33
N PRO A 328 1.00 -13.80 -1.26
CA PRO A 328 -0.27 -13.27 -1.78
C PRO A 328 -0.74 -11.97 -1.10
N MET A 329 -0.23 -11.65 0.10
CA MET A 329 -0.48 -10.36 0.76
C MET A 329 0.26 -9.19 0.06
N PHE A 330 1.28 -9.48 -0.75
CA PHE A 330 2.13 -8.53 -1.47
C PHE A 330 1.93 -8.57 -2.98
N ALA A 331 1.42 -9.69 -3.49
CA ALA A 331 1.15 -9.97 -4.89
C ALA A 331 -0.22 -10.70 -5.00
N PRO A 332 -1.34 -9.96 -4.85
CA PRO A 332 -2.64 -10.56 -4.57
C PRO A 332 -3.38 -11.14 -5.78
N VAL A 333 -2.99 -10.76 -6.99
CA VAL A 333 -3.72 -11.15 -8.22
C VAL A 333 -2.81 -11.80 -9.24
N ILE A 334 -3.40 -12.42 -10.27
CA ILE A 334 -2.66 -13.06 -11.38
C ILE A 334 -1.64 -12.08 -12.01
N ASN A 335 -2.06 -10.85 -12.18
CA ASN A 335 -1.26 -9.80 -12.82
C ASN A 335 -0.02 -9.41 -12.00
N SER A 336 -0.06 -9.52 -10.66
CA SER A 336 1.07 -9.24 -9.78
C SER A 336 2.32 -10.07 -10.15
N TYR A 337 2.13 -11.34 -10.51
CA TYR A 337 3.23 -12.26 -10.84
C TYR A 337 3.87 -11.98 -12.21
N LYS A 338 3.18 -11.24 -13.08
CA LYS A 338 3.74 -10.75 -14.34
C LYS A 338 4.73 -9.59 -14.13
N ARG A 339 4.68 -8.92 -12.98
CA ARG A 339 5.66 -7.92 -12.55
C ARG A 339 6.92 -8.59 -11.95
N LEU A 340 6.77 -9.68 -11.20
CA LEU A 340 7.86 -10.36 -10.49
C LEU A 340 8.73 -11.18 -11.47
N VAL A 341 9.42 -10.48 -12.36
CA VAL A 341 10.30 -11.06 -13.38
C VAL A 341 11.69 -10.43 -13.34
N GLU A 342 12.72 -11.20 -13.70
CA GLU A 342 14.11 -10.72 -13.71
C GLU A 342 14.27 -9.50 -14.62
N GLY A 343 15.01 -8.50 -14.16
CA GLY A 343 15.32 -7.28 -14.91
C GLY A 343 14.19 -6.22 -14.93
N ALA A 344 13.06 -6.48 -14.26
CA ALA A 344 11.91 -5.57 -14.21
C ALA A 344 11.86 -4.71 -12.93
N TRP A 345 12.99 -4.51 -12.25
CA TRP A 345 13.10 -3.78 -10.98
C TRP A 345 12.22 -4.33 -9.83
N ALA A 346 11.66 -5.52 -10.03
CA ALA A 346 10.88 -6.27 -9.06
C ALA A 346 11.65 -7.54 -8.65
N PRO A 347 11.85 -7.81 -7.36
CA PRO A 347 12.66 -8.94 -6.90
C PRO A 347 12.01 -10.28 -7.21
N THR A 348 12.84 -11.27 -7.52
CA THR A 348 12.42 -12.67 -7.79
C THR A 348 13.01 -13.65 -6.79
N THR A 349 13.92 -13.18 -5.92
CA THR A 349 14.70 -13.98 -4.98
C THR A 349 14.47 -13.52 -3.54
N LEU A 350 14.70 -14.41 -2.57
CA LEU A 350 14.61 -14.14 -1.14
C LEU A 350 15.89 -13.47 -0.64
N THR A 351 16.07 -12.21 -0.98
CA THR A 351 17.31 -11.45 -0.77
C THR A 351 17.08 -10.18 0.03
N TRP A 352 18.15 -9.72 0.67
CA TRP A 352 18.20 -8.40 1.29
C TRP A 352 19.53 -7.72 0.96
N GLY A 353 19.60 -6.40 1.04
CA GLY A 353 20.82 -5.65 0.81
C GLY A 353 20.75 -4.22 1.26
N VAL A 354 21.92 -3.61 1.48
CA VAL A 354 22.01 -2.18 1.85
C VAL A 354 21.99 -1.36 0.56
N ASP A 355 21.02 -0.46 0.46
CA ASP A 355 20.79 0.44 -0.67
C ASP A 355 20.81 -0.25 -2.05
N ASN A 356 20.29 -1.46 -2.11
CA ASN A 356 20.25 -2.29 -3.33
C ASN A 356 18.79 -2.39 -3.82
N ARG A 357 18.50 -1.89 -5.02
CA ARG A 357 17.16 -1.90 -5.63
C ARG A 357 16.78 -3.21 -6.31
N THR A 358 17.66 -4.20 -6.35
CA THR A 358 17.40 -5.49 -7.01
C THR A 358 17.03 -6.62 -6.02
N VAL A 359 16.95 -6.32 -4.72
CA VAL A 359 16.63 -7.27 -3.66
C VAL A 359 15.20 -7.16 -3.16
N ALA A 360 14.70 -8.19 -2.48
CA ALA A 360 13.36 -8.19 -1.89
C ALA A 360 13.23 -7.18 -0.73
N LEU A 361 14.26 -7.09 0.11
CA LEU A 361 14.31 -6.23 1.28
C LEU A 361 15.51 -5.29 1.21
N ARG A 362 15.25 -4.01 0.96
CA ARG A 362 16.29 -2.97 0.86
C ARG A 362 16.42 -2.22 2.18
N VAL A 363 17.61 -2.22 2.75
CA VAL A 363 17.97 -1.47 3.96
C VAL A 363 18.43 -0.07 3.59
N LEU A 364 17.87 0.94 4.23
CA LEU A 364 18.28 2.33 4.14
C LEU A 364 18.68 2.79 5.54
N SER A 365 20.00 2.88 5.81
CA SER A 365 20.55 3.08 7.16
C SER A 365 21.53 4.22 7.30
N ALA A 366 21.43 5.26 6.44
CA ALA A 366 22.39 6.36 6.42
C ALA A 366 22.45 7.14 7.74
N THR A 367 21.30 7.45 8.34
CA THR A 367 21.20 8.19 9.59
C THR A 367 20.14 7.60 10.53
N ASN A 368 20.18 7.97 11.81
CA ASN A 368 19.16 7.55 12.77
C ASN A 368 17.73 7.91 12.30
N LYS A 369 17.52 9.11 11.77
CA LYS A 369 16.19 9.57 11.31
C LYS A 369 15.71 8.86 10.04
N SER A 370 16.63 8.48 9.15
CA SER A 370 16.31 7.88 7.86
C SER A 370 16.39 6.36 7.83
N CYS A 371 16.84 5.73 8.95
CA CYS A 371 17.01 4.28 8.99
C CYS A 371 15.66 3.57 8.91
N ARG A 372 15.49 2.77 7.84
CA ARG A 372 14.25 2.06 7.54
C ARG A 372 14.50 0.85 6.66
N LEU A 373 13.54 -0.03 6.61
CA LEU A 373 13.48 -1.16 5.69
C LEU A 373 12.44 -0.88 4.61
N GLU A 374 12.76 -1.16 3.37
CA GLU A 374 11.84 -1.11 2.23
C GLU A 374 11.57 -2.54 1.74
N THR A 375 10.30 -2.93 1.69
CA THR A 375 9.86 -4.20 1.12
C THR A 375 9.44 -3.98 -0.33
N ARG A 376 10.26 -4.47 -1.27
CA ARG A 376 10.15 -4.18 -2.70
C ARG A 376 9.33 -5.19 -3.52
N VAL A 377 8.98 -6.31 -2.92
CA VAL A 377 8.13 -7.33 -3.57
C VAL A 377 6.74 -6.81 -3.87
N ILE A 378 6.28 -5.84 -3.09
CA ILE A 378 4.93 -5.31 -3.07
C ILE A 378 4.62 -4.59 -4.38
N GLY A 379 3.51 -4.99 -5.04
CA GLY A 379 2.99 -4.33 -6.23
C GLY A 379 2.05 -3.17 -5.91
N SER A 380 1.80 -2.32 -6.88
CA SER A 380 0.87 -1.18 -6.75
C SER A 380 -0.59 -1.62 -6.64
N ASP A 381 -0.90 -2.84 -7.05
CA ASP A 381 -2.22 -3.49 -7.02
C ASP A 381 -2.64 -4.00 -5.63
N VAL A 382 -1.76 -3.91 -4.65
CA VAL A 382 -1.96 -4.43 -3.29
C VAL A 382 -3.05 -3.70 -2.50
N ASN A 383 -3.63 -4.39 -1.50
CA ASN A 383 -4.37 -3.76 -0.41
C ASN A 383 -3.37 -3.22 0.64
N PRO A 384 -3.28 -1.90 0.85
CA PRO A 384 -2.31 -1.29 1.76
C PRO A 384 -2.37 -1.80 3.20
N TYR A 385 -3.58 -2.03 3.74
CA TYR A 385 -3.72 -2.56 5.10
C TYR A 385 -3.12 -3.96 5.22
N LEU A 386 -3.37 -4.81 4.23
CA LEU A 386 -2.88 -6.18 4.22
C LEU A 386 -1.36 -6.22 4.04
N ALA A 387 -0.82 -5.40 3.13
CA ALA A 387 0.62 -5.31 2.91
C ALA A 387 1.36 -4.85 4.16
N MET A 388 0.89 -3.77 4.80
CA MET A 388 1.52 -3.24 6.01
C MET A 388 1.36 -4.19 7.21
N ALA A 389 0.20 -4.87 7.34
CA ALA A 389 0.00 -5.90 8.36
C ALA A 389 0.98 -7.08 8.18
N ALA A 390 1.15 -7.55 6.95
CA ALA A 390 2.07 -8.64 6.64
C ALA A 390 3.54 -8.27 6.88
N CYS A 391 3.94 -7.04 6.51
CA CYS A 391 5.28 -6.51 6.81
C CYS A 391 5.54 -6.46 8.33
N LEU A 392 4.62 -5.85 9.09
CA LEU A 392 4.81 -5.69 10.53
C LEU A 392 4.76 -7.05 11.25
N ALA A 393 3.75 -7.88 10.97
CA ALA A 393 3.59 -9.18 11.62
C ALA A 393 4.78 -10.11 11.39
N SER A 394 5.29 -10.20 10.15
CA SER A 394 6.46 -11.00 9.82
C SER A 394 7.74 -10.48 10.47
N GLY A 395 7.91 -9.17 10.55
CA GLY A 395 9.03 -8.55 11.25
C GLY A 395 8.98 -8.81 12.76
N LEU A 396 7.82 -8.65 13.40
CA LEU A 396 7.61 -8.96 14.82
C LEU A 396 7.84 -10.44 15.13
N TYR A 397 7.43 -11.34 14.24
CA TYR A 397 7.73 -12.77 14.35
C TYR A 397 9.24 -13.02 14.44
N GLY A 398 10.03 -12.34 13.62
CA GLY A 398 11.49 -12.42 13.65
C GLY A 398 12.09 -11.92 14.96
N ILE A 399 11.58 -10.82 15.50
CA ILE A 399 12.01 -10.25 16.79
C ILE A 399 11.65 -11.21 17.94
N LYS A 400 10.39 -11.64 18.04
CA LYS A 400 9.86 -12.52 19.08
C LYS A 400 10.64 -13.84 19.15
N ASN A 401 10.91 -14.43 17.98
CA ASN A 401 11.64 -15.70 17.88
C ASN A 401 13.16 -15.52 17.83
N LYS A 402 13.69 -14.29 17.96
CA LYS A 402 15.11 -13.96 17.92
C LYS A 402 15.81 -14.56 16.69
N LEU A 403 15.14 -14.52 15.54
CA LEU A 403 15.66 -15.08 14.30
C LEU A 403 16.96 -14.37 13.91
N LYS A 404 17.97 -15.14 13.56
CA LYS A 404 19.27 -14.60 13.14
C LYS A 404 19.27 -14.37 11.63
N LEU A 405 19.68 -13.18 11.21
CA LEU A 405 19.97 -12.88 9.81
C LEU A 405 21.28 -13.57 9.41
N LYS A 406 21.18 -14.81 8.94
CA LYS A 406 22.34 -15.66 8.61
C LYS A 406 22.92 -15.36 7.23
N GLN A 407 22.09 -14.90 6.34
CA GLN A 407 22.45 -14.63 4.97
C GLN A 407 23.20 -13.31 4.88
N PRO A 408 24.30 -13.24 4.12
CA PRO A 408 24.98 -11.98 3.85
C PRO A 408 24.07 -11.04 3.03
N ALA A 409 24.35 -9.75 3.10
CA ALA A 409 23.70 -8.79 2.21
C ALA A 409 24.10 -9.08 0.75
N SER A 410 23.12 -9.13 -0.15
CA SER A 410 23.39 -9.28 -1.59
C SER A 410 24.08 -8.02 -2.11
N ILE A 411 25.23 -8.21 -2.74
CA ILE A 411 26.03 -7.16 -3.39
C ILE A 411 25.82 -7.26 -4.90
N GLY A 412 25.52 -6.13 -5.55
CA GLY A 412 25.29 -6.08 -6.99
C GLY A 412 23.91 -6.65 -7.39
N ASN A 413 23.86 -7.55 -8.35
CA ASN A 413 22.63 -8.05 -8.94
C ASN A 413 21.93 -9.10 -8.08
N GLY A 414 20.95 -8.71 -7.26
CA GLY A 414 20.17 -9.59 -6.39
C GLY A 414 19.35 -10.65 -7.12
N TYR A 415 19.02 -10.46 -8.41
CA TYR A 415 18.33 -11.49 -9.21
C TYR A 415 19.13 -12.76 -9.40
N LYS A 416 20.44 -12.68 -9.28
CA LYS A 416 21.37 -13.82 -9.41
C LYS A 416 21.76 -14.42 -8.07
N ASP A 417 21.25 -13.91 -6.97
CA ASP A 417 21.48 -14.45 -5.64
C ASP A 417 20.38 -15.44 -5.24
N PHE A 418 20.64 -16.71 -5.44
CA PHE A 418 19.72 -17.81 -5.13
C PHE A 418 20.01 -18.46 -3.77
N SER A 419 20.88 -17.88 -2.96
CA SER A 419 21.36 -18.49 -1.69
C SER A 419 20.22 -18.79 -0.70
N ASN A 420 19.11 -18.05 -0.77
CA ASN A 420 17.92 -18.23 0.07
C ASN A 420 16.69 -18.74 -0.69
N GLY A 421 16.86 -19.10 -1.96
CA GLY A 421 15.77 -19.53 -2.83
C GLY A 421 15.07 -18.39 -3.58
N THR A 422 14.00 -18.76 -4.27
CA THR A 422 13.20 -17.86 -5.12
C THR A 422 11.81 -17.65 -4.54
N LEU A 423 11.17 -16.57 -4.95
CA LEU A 423 9.75 -16.34 -4.69
C LEU A 423 8.88 -17.30 -5.52
N PRO A 424 7.69 -17.68 -5.03
CA PRO A 424 6.65 -18.33 -5.83
C PRO A 424 6.39 -17.56 -7.13
N LYS A 425 6.14 -18.27 -8.23
CA LYS A 425 6.03 -17.68 -9.57
C LYS A 425 4.61 -17.44 -10.03
N THR A 426 3.63 -18.02 -9.34
CA THR A 426 2.21 -17.89 -9.69
C THR A 426 1.39 -17.61 -8.44
N LEU A 427 0.18 -17.04 -8.64
CA LEU A 427 -0.77 -16.83 -7.55
C LEU A 427 -1.15 -18.16 -6.89
N ASP A 428 -1.34 -19.23 -7.67
CA ASP A 428 -1.69 -20.54 -7.12
C ASP A 428 -0.58 -21.10 -6.23
N GLU A 429 0.66 -21.13 -6.72
CA GLU A 429 1.82 -21.59 -5.93
C GLU A 429 1.92 -20.85 -4.59
N ALA A 430 1.85 -19.52 -4.62
CA ALA A 430 1.92 -18.70 -3.42
C ALA A 430 0.72 -18.92 -2.49
N THR A 431 -0.48 -19.07 -3.05
CA THR A 431 -1.71 -19.33 -2.29
C THR A 431 -1.67 -20.69 -1.60
N GLN A 432 -1.20 -21.73 -2.30
CA GLN A 432 -1.06 -23.07 -1.70
C GLN A 432 0.02 -23.09 -0.60
N MET A 433 1.10 -22.32 -0.74
CA MET A 433 2.08 -22.15 0.33
C MET A 433 1.46 -21.47 1.54
N MET A 434 0.71 -20.37 1.37
CA MET A 434 0.03 -19.67 2.46
C MET A 434 -1.00 -20.56 3.15
N LYS A 435 -1.80 -21.33 2.39
CA LYS A 435 -2.81 -22.25 2.90
C LYS A 435 -2.24 -23.28 3.87
N LYS A 436 -1.08 -23.83 3.56
CA LYS A 436 -0.40 -24.86 4.35
C LYS A 436 0.46 -24.29 5.48
N SER A 437 0.69 -22.98 5.49
CA SER A 437 1.64 -22.33 6.39
C SER A 437 1.08 -22.17 7.80
N THR A 438 1.75 -22.77 8.78
CA THR A 438 1.46 -22.55 10.21
C THR A 438 1.86 -21.14 10.62
N VAL A 439 2.97 -20.61 10.10
CA VAL A 439 3.43 -19.26 10.44
C VAL A 439 2.48 -18.19 9.91
N ALA A 440 1.92 -18.34 8.70
CA ALA A 440 0.92 -17.38 8.21
C ALA A 440 -0.31 -17.33 9.14
N LYS A 441 -0.82 -18.50 9.57
CA LYS A 441 -1.93 -18.60 10.51
C LYS A 441 -1.59 -18.03 11.88
N GLU A 442 -0.37 -18.25 12.38
CA GLU A 442 0.09 -17.70 13.67
C GLU A 442 0.10 -16.17 13.65
N ILE A 443 0.68 -15.54 12.63
CA ILE A 443 0.91 -14.09 12.61
C ILE A 443 -0.30 -13.28 12.12
N LEU A 444 -1.18 -13.86 11.29
CA LEU A 444 -2.33 -13.16 10.71
C LEU A 444 -3.68 -13.62 11.29
N GLY A 445 -3.72 -14.81 11.89
CA GLY A 445 -4.94 -15.44 12.39
C GLY A 445 -5.54 -16.43 11.39
N GLU A 446 -5.96 -17.58 11.91
CA GLU A 446 -6.42 -18.71 11.06
C GLU A 446 -7.64 -18.37 10.21
N LYS A 447 -8.67 -17.73 10.81
CA LYS A 447 -9.90 -17.35 10.09
C LYS A 447 -9.65 -16.34 8.97
N PHE A 448 -8.72 -15.39 9.18
CA PHE A 448 -8.33 -14.44 8.14
C PHE A 448 -7.61 -15.17 7.00
N VAL A 449 -6.62 -16.00 7.32
CA VAL A 449 -5.86 -16.77 6.31
C VAL A 449 -6.78 -17.67 5.50
N GLU A 450 -7.72 -18.36 6.14
CA GLU A 450 -8.71 -19.19 5.46
C GLU A 450 -9.51 -18.39 4.44
N HIS A 451 -10.14 -17.30 4.87
CA HIS A 451 -10.95 -16.45 3.99
C HIS A 451 -10.11 -15.88 2.85
N PHE A 452 -8.94 -15.30 3.15
CA PHE A 452 -8.08 -14.69 2.15
C PHE A 452 -7.59 -15.71 1.10
N VAL A 453 -7.17 -16.88 1.54
CA VAL A 453 -6.79 -17.99 0.64
C VAL A 453 -7.94 -18.38 -0.28
N GLN A 454 -9.15 -18.52 0.24
CA GLN A 454 -10.33 -18.86 -0.56
C GLN A 454 -10.60 -17.83 -1.67
N THR A 455 -10.44 -16.53 -1.37
CA THR A 455 -10.58 -15.48 -2.40
C THR A 455 -9.49 -15.58 -3.48
N ARG A 456 -8.27 -15.95 -3.13
CA ARG A 456 -7.17 -16.12 -4.11
C ARG A 456 -7.33 -17.41 -4.94
N GLU A 457 -7.86 -18.49 -4.35
CA GLU A 457 -8.25 -19.72 -5.07
C GLU A 457 -9.38 -19.43 -6.07
N TRP A 458 -10.34 -18.55 -5.72
CA TRP A 458 -11.36 -18.08 -6.66
C TRP A 458 -10.74 -17.36 -7.84
N GLU A 459 -9.88 -16.37 -7.59
CA GLU A 459 -9.19 -15.58 -8.63
C GLU A 459 -8.42 -16.49 -9.60
N TRP A 460 -7.70 -17.48 -9.07
CA TRP A 460 -7.00 -18.45 -9.88
C TRP A 460 -7.95 -19.30 -10.76
N ARG A 461 -9.06 -19.77 -10.19
CA ARG A 461 -10.08 -20.54 -10.94
C ARG A 461 -10.72 -19.70 -12.06
N GLN A 462 -11.00 -18.41 -11.84
CA GLN A 462 -11.52 -17.54 -12.90
C GLN A 462 -10.51 -17.36 -14.03
N HIS A 463 -9.25 -17.18 -13.69
CA HIS A 463 -8.17 -17.07 -14.69
C HIS A 463 -8.07 -18.34 -15.57
N LEU A 464 -8.19 -19.51 -14.99
CA LEU A 464 -8.13 -20.77 -15.72
C LEU A 464 -9.30 -20.97 -16.72
N LYS A 465 -10.40 -20.23 -16.56
CA LYS A 465 -11.52 -20.25 -17.51
C LYS A 465 -11.32 -19.28 -18.67
N ALA A 466 -10.43 -18.32 -18.54
CA ALA A 466 -10.20 -17.31 -19.55
C ALA A 466 -9.43 -17.89 -20.72
N VAL A 467 -9.93 -17.65 -21.94
CA VAL A 467 -9.20 -17.91 -23.19
C VAL A 467 -8.57 -16.60 -23.65
N THR A 468 -7.25 -16.58 -23.69
CA THR A 468 -6.48 -15.34 -23.88
C THR A 468 -6.14 -15.08 -25.34
N ASP A 469 -5.88 -13.81 -25.70
CA ASP A 469 -5.38 -13.44 -27.04
C ASP A 469 -4.08 -14.17 -27.40
N TRP A 470 -3.26 -14.54 -26.40
CA TRP A 470 -2.03 -15.30 -26.60
C TRP A 470 -2.33 -16.72 -27.09
N GLU A 471 -3.34 -17.39 -26.53
CA GLU A 471 -3.79 -18.71 -26.94
C GLU A 471 -4.37 -18.68 -28.36
N TYR A 472 -5.24 -17.69 -28.66
CA TYR A 472 -5.76 -17.48 -30.02
C TYR A 472 -4.65 -17.31 -31.04
N LYS A 473 -3.71 -16.40 -30.81
CA LYS A 473 -2.59 -16.15 -31.74
C LYS A 473 -1.68 -17.34 -31.91
N ARG A 474 -1.60 -18.22 -30.93
CA ARG A 474 -0.69 -19.35 -30.95
C ARG A 474 -1.31 -20.63 -31.48
N TYR A 475 -2.57 -20.87 -31.23
CA TYR A 475 -3.17 -22.19 -31.46
C TYR A 475 -4.29 -22.21 -32.53
N PHE A 476 -4.93 -21.07 -32.78
CA PHE A 476 -6.18 -21.00 -33.53
C PHE A 476 -6.12 -21.65 -34.94
N GLU A 477 -5.01 -21.49 -35.65
CA GLU A 477 -4.84 -22.01 -37.02
C GLU A 477 -4.09 -23.36 -37.01
N ILE A 478 -3.21 -23.57 -36.06
CA ILE A 478 -2.20 -24.64 -36.10
C ILE A 478 -2.68 -25.96 -35.45
N ILE A 479 -3.62 -25.90 -34.53
CA ILE A 479 -4.10 -27.06 -33.74
C ILE A 479 -5.52 -27.45 -34.12
#